data_33ec7f3d422e2b199a1ec8b3c999fa4d
#
_entry.id   33ec7f3d422e2b199a1ec8b3c999fa4d
#
_cell.length_a   1.000
_cell.length_b   1.000
_cell.length_c   1.000
_cell.angle_alpha   90.00
_cell.angle_beta   90.00
_cell.angle_gamma   90.00
#
_symmetry.space_group_name_H-M   'P 1'
#
loop_
_entity.id
_entity.type
_entity.pdbx_description
1 polymer ?
#
loop_
_entity_poly.entity_id
_entity_poly.type
_entity_poly.pdbx_seq_one_letter_code
_entity_poly.pdbx_strand_id
1 'polypeptide(L)'
;DVKKQENLRDDLKERFDANETTLAELEATLTRRVGDLGELFGVFRQMADDTQTMLYDSLITAEHPQRKQAISVLAESEEVPTIPQMRLLWGLLLEETALSSQVSRFESEIVEPGGRNYSADVVRVGTFNVITGDRYLNYITDTDQLVELPRQPQGYVRSSANDLYGSSPAEQVGFYID
;
A
#
# COMPACT_ATOMS: atom_id res chain seq x y z
N ASP A 1 30.06 66.17 -15.91
CA ASP A 1 28.68 65.57 -15.83
C ASP A 1 28.42 64.43 -16.84
N VAL A 2 28.77 64.60 -18.11
CA VAL A 2 28.54 63.67 -19.16
C VAL A 2 29.21 62.28 -18.90
N LYS A 3 30.51 62.26 -18.57
CA LYS A 3 31.27 61.06 -18.21
C LYS A 3 30.68 60.28 -17.03
N LYS A 4 30.10 61.01 -16.05
CA LYS A 4 29.46 60.32 -14.89
C LYS A 4 28.16 59.66 -15.29
N GLN A 5 27.43 60.24 -16.23
CA GLN A 5 26.21 59.63 -16.78
C GLN A 5 26.49 58.45 -17.73
N GLU A 6 27.57 58.54 -18.50
CA GLU A 6 28.02 57.41 -19.36
C GLU A 6 28.45 56.22 -18.51
N ASN A 7 29.25 56.42 -17.47
CA ASN A 7 29.67 55.36 -16.54
C ASN A 7 28.46 54.70 -15.81
N LEU A 8 27.48 55.54 -15.39
CA LEU A 8 26.25 55.01 -14.77
C LEU A 8 25.41 54.18 -15.73
N ARG A 9 25.30 54.66 -16.97
CA ARG A 9 24.59 53.90 -18.04
C ARG A 9 25.25 52.55 -18.30
N ASP A 10 26.57 52.51 -18.37
CA ASP A 10 27.32 51.30 -18.66
C ASP A 10 27.26 50.32 -17.47
N ASP A 11 27.33 50.77 -16.22
CA ASP A 11 27.10 49.96 -15.00
C ASP A 11 25.66 49.41 -14.96
N LEU A 12 24.66 50.23 -15.29
CA LEU A 12 23.27 49.78 -15.35
C LEU A 12 23.04 48.77 -16.45
N LYS A 13 23.69 48.93 -17.59
CA LYS A 13 23.60 47.98 -18.69
C LYS A 13 24.23 46.61 -18.32
N GLU A 14 25.41 46.63 -17.71
CA GLU A 14 26.09 45.44 -17.23
C GLU A 14 25.23 44.67 -16.21
N ARG A 15 24.61 45.38 -15.26
CA ARG A 15 23.69 44.80 -14.28
C ARG A 15 22.42 44.27 -14.94
N PHE A 16 21.90 44.94 -15.95
CA PHE A 16 20.74 44.49 -16.69
C PHE A 16 21.05 43.18 -17.41
N ASP A 17 22.15 43.12 -18.16
CA ASP A 17 22.60 41.93 -18.88
C ASP A 17 22.88 40.75 -17.94
N ALA A 18 23.49 41.01 -16.76
CA ALA A 18 23.71 40.00 -15.73
C ALA A 18 22.40 39.49 -15.11
N ASN A 19 21.44 40.39 -14.87
CA ASN A 19 20.14 40.02 -14.33
C ASN A 19 19.35 39.22 -15.35
N GLU A 20 19.39 39.56 -16.64
CA GLU A 20 18.72 38.82 -17.72
C GLU A 20 19.27 37.38 -17.86
N THR A 21 20.59 37.24 -17.76
CA THR A 21 21.26 35.93 -17.72
C THR A 21 20.80 35.09 -16.51
N THR A 22 20.82 35.72 -15.32
CA THR A 22 20.37 35.04 -14.09
C THR A 22 18.90 34.63 -14.16
N LEU A 23 18.04 35.47 -14.73
CA LEU A 23 16.62 35.18 -14.90
C LEU A 23 16.40 33.98 -15.84
N ALA A 24 17.10 33.93 -16.97
CA ALA A 24 17.04 32.82 -17.89
C ALA A 24 17.52 31.49 -17.26
N GLU A 25 18.57 31.51 -16.45
CA GLU A 25 19.06 30.35 -15.70
C GLU A 25 18.05 29.87 -14.65
N LEU A 26 17.42 30.80 -13.92
CA LEU A 26 16.39 30.49 -12.94
C LEU A 26 15.13 29.90 -13.59
N GLU A 27 14.69 30.46 -14.72
CA GLU A 27 13.55 29.94 -15.48
C GLU A 27 13.81 28.52 -16.02
N ALA A 28 15.00 28.29 -16.57
CA ALA A 28 15.40 26.95 -17.03
C ALA A 28 15.45 25.94 -15.86
N THR A 29 15.97 26.38 -14.70
CA THR A 29 16.01 25.54 -13.50
C THR A 29 14.62 25.24 -12.96
N LEU A 30 13.73 26.24 -12.92
CA LEU A 30 12.35 26.08 -12.52
C LEU A 30 11.62 25.08 -13.43
N THR A 31 11.72 25.27 -14.74
CA THR A 31 11.08 24.38 -15.73
C THR A 31 11.52 22.93 -15.57
N ARG A 32 12.82 22.71 -15.35
CA ARG A 32 13.34 21.36 -15.10
C ARG A 32 12.78 20.76 -13.81
N ARG A 33 12.84 21.52 -12.69
CA ARG A 33 12.32 21.03 -11.39
C ARG A 33 10.83 20.76 -11.41
N VAL A 34 10.04 21.54 -12.13
CA VAL A 34 8.60 21.29 -12.31
C VAL A 34 8.38 20.00 -13.11
N GLY A 35 9.20 19.75 -14.14
CA GLY A 35 9.17 18.49 -14.91
C GLY A 35 9.51 17.28 -14.05
N ASP A 36 10.60 17.36 -13.28
CA ASP A 36 11.05 16.29 -12.37
C ASP A 36 10.00 15.98 -11.30
N LEU A 37 9.32 17.01 -10.76
CA LEU A 37 8.23 16.83 -9.80
C LEU A 37 6.99 16.18 -10.44
N GLY A 38 6.67 16.52 -11.68
CA GLY A 38 5.56 15.90 -12.41
C GLY A 38 5.79 14.42 -12.68
N GLU A 39 7.01 14.04 -13.03
CA GLU A 39 7.41 12.64 -13.21
C GLU A 39 7.33 11.86 -11.88
N LEU A 40 7.88 12.42 -10.79
CA LEU A 40 7.81 11.83 -9.46
C LEU A 40 6.35 11.62 -9.02
N PHE A 41 5.49 12.58 -9.27
CA PHE A 41 4.07 12.47 -8.97
C PHE A 41 3.40 11.32 -9.74
N GLY A 42 3.68 11.22 -11.05
CA GLY A 42 3.16 10.12 -11.87
C GLY A 42 3.59 8.74 -11.36
N VAL A 43 4.86 8.59 -11.01
CA VAL A 43 5.40 7.33 -10.45
C VAL A 43 4.77 7.02 -9.08
N PHE A 44 4.64 8.02 -8.20
CA PHE A 44 4.03 7.82 -6.89
C PHE A 44 2.56 7.36 -7.00
N ARG A 45 1.79 8.01 -7.88
CA ARG A 45 0.40 7.66 -8.13
C ARG A 45 0.26 6.23 -8.65
N GLN A 46 1.08 5.86 -9.63
CA GLN A 46 1.09 4.49 -10.16
C GLN A 46 1.41 3.47 -9.06
N MET A 47 2.42 3.75 -8.23
CA MET A 47 2.75 2.87 -7.10
C MET A 47 1.62 2.78 -6.07
N ALA A 48 0.90 3.88 -5.82
CA ALA A 48 -0.24 3.87 -4.90
C ALA A 48 -1.40 3.03 -5.46
N ASP A 49 -1.72 3.15 -6.75
CA ASP A 49 -2.75 2.36 -7.44
C ASP A 49 -2.40 0.86 -7.44
N ASP A 50 -1.16 0.51 -7.77
CA ASP A 50 -0.68 -0.88 -7.76
C ASP A 50 -0.72 -1.47 -6.34
N THR A 51 -0.32 -0.67 -5.34
CA THR A 51 -0.39 -1.06 -3.93
C THR A 51 -1.83 -1.22 -3.47
N GLN A 52 -2.74 -0.34 -3.88
CA GLN A 52 -4.16 -0.44 -3.56
C GLN A 52 -4.73 -1.78 -4.06
N THR A 53 -4.48 -2.13 -5.31
CA THR A 53 -4.92 -3.41 -5.89
C THR A 53 -4.37 -4.59 -5.09
N MET A 54 -3.08 -4.59 -4.80
CA MET A 54 -2.42 -5.64 -4.04
C MET A 54 -3.02 -5.79 -2.62
N LEU A 55 -3.22 -4.68 -1.91
CA LEU A 55 -3.75 -4.70 -0.54
C LEU A 55 -5.23 -5.12 -0.50
N TYR A 56 -6.02 -4.77 -1.52
CA TYR A 56 -7.44 -5.16 -1.59
C TYR A 56 -7.59 -6.66 -1.75
N ASP A 57 -6.72 -7.32 -2.51
CA ASP A 57 -6.74 -8.76 -2.74
C ASP A 57 -6.02 -9.56 -1.63
N SER A 58 -5.32 -8.86 -0.74
CA SER A 58 -4.56 -9.52 0.33
C SER A 58 -5.45 -10.05 1.46
N LEU A 59 -5.23 -11.32 1.84
CA LEU A 59 -5.85 -11.92 3.04
C LEU A 59 -5.52 -11.18 4.34
N ILE A 60 -4.41 -10.46 4.39
CA ILE A 60 -4.02 -9.65 5.54
C ILE A 60 -5.05 -8.53 5.78
N THR A 61 -5.70 -8.07 4.73
CA THR A 61 -6.74 -7.03 4.84
C THR A 61 -8.00 -7.51 5.55
N ALA A 62 -8.29 -8.82 5.56
CA ALA A 62 -9.35 -9.37 6.39
C ALA A 62 -9.10 -9.17 7.89
N GLU A 63 -7.84 -9.19 8.32
CA GLU A 63 -7.42 -8.92 9.70
C GLU A 63 -7.24 -7.41 9.98
N HIS A 64 -6.79 -6.65 8.96
CA HIS A 64 -6.45 -5.22 9.06
C HIS A 64 -7.23 -4.36 8.04
N PRO A 65 -8.57 -4.26 8.14
CA PRO A 65 -9.41 -3.59 7.12
C PRO A 65 -9.15 -2.08 6.97
N GLN A 66 -8.61 -1.42 8.00
CA GLN A 66 -8.26 0.01 7.97
C GLN A 66 -7.22 0.36 6.89
N ARG A 67 -6.47 -0.61 6.39
CA ARG A 67 -5.46 -0.43 5.33
C ARG A 67 -6.09 0.01 4.00
N LYS A 68 -7.31 -0.44 3.71
CA LYS A 68 -8.05 -0.04 2.50
C LYS A 68 -8.26 1.47 2.44
N GLN A 69 -8.74 2.06 3.54
CA GLN A 69 -8.95 3.49 3.60
C GLN A 69 -7.63 4.28 3.51
N ALA A 70 -6.58 3.79 4.17
CA ALA A 70 -5.28 4.46 4.16
C ALA A 70 -4.69 4.53 2.73
N ILE A 71 -4.79 3.45 1.94
CA ILE A 71 -4.25 3.42 0.57
C ILE A 71 -5.15 4.16 -0.41
N SER A 72 -6.50 4.12 -0.27
CA SER A 72 -7.42 4.86 -1.15
C SER A 72 -7.13 6.37 -1.14
N VAL A 73 -6.90 6.94 0.04
CA VAL A 73 -6.55 8.37 0.17
C VAL A 73 -5.28 8.74 -0.61
N LEU A 74 -4.32 7.81 -0.71
CA LEU A 74 -3.08 8.03 -1.47
C LEU A 74 -3.30 7.87 -2.98
N ALA A 75 -4.04 6.86 -3.41
CA ALA A 75 -4.31 6.55 -4.81
C ALA A 75 -5.21 7.62 -5.47
N GLU A 76 -6.19 8.15 -4.73
CA GLU A 76 -7.13 9.16 -5.20
C GLU A 76 -6.58 10.59 -5.15
N SER A 77 -5.37 10.80 -4.59
CA SER A 77 -4.77 12.14 -4.48
C SER A 77 -4.37 12.69 -5.84
N GLU A 78 -4.82 13.90 -6.15
CA GLU A 78 -4.41 14.65 -7.36
C GLU A 78 -3.28 15.64 -7.07
N GLU A 79 -2.84 15.74 -5.81
CA GLU A 79 -1.81 16.67 -5.39
C GLU A 79 -0.42 16.02 -5.41
N VAL A 80 0.62 16.87 -5.45
CA VAL A 80 2.01 16.41 -5.30
C VAL A 80 2.17 15.74 -3.93
N PRO A 81 2.68 14.48 -3.88
CA PRO A 81 2.76 13.75 -2.64
C PRO A 81 3.67 14.43 -1.61
N THR A 82 3.19 14.52 -0.41
CA THR A 82 3.95 14.99 0.75
C THR A 82 4.85 13.90 1.31
N ILE A 83 5.90 14.27 2.04
CA ILE A 83 6.78 13.29 2.72
C ILE A 83 6.00 12.33 3.65
N PRO A 84 5.02 12.76 4.46
CA PRO A 84 4.18 11.84 5.23
C PRO A 84 3.43 10.82 4.37
N GLN A 85 2.87 11.23 3.23
CA GLN A 85 2.18 10.32 2.30
C GLN A 85 3.13 9.28 1.69
N MET A 86 4.33 9.71 1.27
CA MET A 86 5.35 8.76 0.79
C MET A 86 5.76 7.75 1.87
N ARG A 87 5.89 8.19 3.12
CA ARG A 87 6.19 7.31 4.26
C ARG A 87 5.04 6.34 4.56
N LEU A 88 3.79 6.80 4.42
CA LEU A 88 2.62 5.95 4.61
C LEU A 88 2.57 4.83 3.55
N LEU A 89 2.76 5.15 2.27
CA LEU A 89 2.82 4.16 1.20
C LEU A 89 3.92 3.12 1.46
N TRP A 90 5.13 3.59 1.80
CA TRP A 90 6.25 2.72 2.14
C TRP A 90 5.94 1.85 3.38
N GLY A 91 5.29 2.42 4.39
CA GLY A 91 4.87 1.72 5.60
C GLY A 91 3.90 0.58 5.30
N LEU A 92 2.90 0.81 4.44
CA LEU A 92 1.94 -0.21 4.01
C LEU A 92 2.61 -1.38 3.27
N LEU A 93 3.59 -1.10 2.40
CA LEU A 93 4.37 -2.13 1.70
C LEU A 93 5.24 -2.96 2.66
N LEU A 94 5.89 -2.31 3.63
CA LEU A 94 6.67 -3.00 4.65
C LEU A 94 5.77 -3.84 5.57
N GLU A 95 4.62 -3.33 5.97
CA GLU A 95 3.64 -4.06 6.77
C GLU A 95 3.14 -5.30 6.03
N GLU A 96 2.78 -5.19 4.75
CA GLU A 96 2.40 -6.33 3.91
C GLU A 96 3.50 -7.39 3.89
N THR A 97 4.74 -6.97 3.64
CA THR A 97 5.89 -7.87 3.62
C THR A 97 6.12 -8.56 4.97
N ALA A 98 6.00 -7.83 6.07
CA ALA A 98 6.19 -8.39 7.41
C ALA A 98 5.06 -9.37 7.79
N LEU A 99 3.80 -9.00 7.52
CA LEU A 99 2.64 -9.80 7.87
C LEU A 99 2.45 -11.02 6.95
N SER A 100 2.96 -10.98 5.72
CA SER A 100 2.92 -12.12 4.78
C SER A 100 3.69 -13.34 5.28
N SER A 101 4.66 -13.16 6.16
CA SER A 101 5.46 -14.23 6.76
C SER A 101 4.92 -14.74 8.11
N GLN A 102 3.80 -14.18 8.58
CA GLN A 102 3.26 -14.48 9.91
C GLN A 102 2.05 -15.39 9.85
N VAL A 103 1.93 -16.24 10.86
CA VAL A 103 0.69 -16.94 11.21
C VAL A 103 0.03 -16.15 12.33
N SER A 104 -1.20 -15.70 12.11
CA SER A 104 -1.96 -14.90 13.07
C SER A 104 -3.30 -15.53 13.39
N ARG A 105 -3.82 -15.25 14.58
CA ARG A 105 -5.16 -15.65 15.02
C ARG A 105 -5.95 -14.41 15.40
N PHE A 106 -7.17 -14.29 14.89
CA PHE A 106 -8.09 -13.18 15.16
C PHE A 106 -9.54 -13.65 15.09
N GLU A 107 -10.45 -12.94 15.73
CA GLU A 107 -11.89 -13.19 15.64
C GLU A 107 -12.46 -12.50 14.41
N SER A 108 -13.31 -13.23 13.66
CA SER A 108 -13.98 -12.67 12.47
C SER A 108 -15.38 -13.24 12.30
N GLU A 109 -16.22 -12.49 11.60
CA GLU A 109 -17.51 -12.97 11.12
C GLU A 109 -17.30 -13.78 9.82
N ILE A 110 -17.88 -14.98 9.80
CA ILE A 110 -17.75 -15.95 8.69
C ILE A 110 -19.13 -16.19 8.10
N VAL A 111 -19.19 -16.24 6.79
CA VAL A 111 -20.41 -16.60 6.04
C VAL A 111 -20.34 -18.05 5.59
N GLU A 112 -21.31 -18.85 5.99
CA GLU A 112 -21.48 -20.24 5.48
C GLU A 112 -22.03 -20.23 4.04
N PRO A 113 -21.83 -21.31 3.26
CA PRO A 113 -22.40 -21.46 1.93
C PRO A 113 -23.92 -21.30 1.86
N GLY A 114 -24.62 -21.47 2.98
CA GLY A 114 -26.06 -21.25 3.12
C GLY A 114 -26.49 -19.81 3.43
N GLY A 115 -25.53 -18.87 3.50
CA GLY A 115 -25.78 -17.45 3.79
C GLY A 115 -26.00 -17.13 5.27
N ARG A 116 -25.73 -18.05 6.18
CA ARG A 116 -25.77 -17.83 7.62
C ARG A 116 -24.41 -17.31 8.09
N ASN A 117 -24.43 -16.27 8.93
CA ASN A 117 -23.23 -15.70 9.55
C ASN A 117 -23.01 -16.27 10.95
N TYR A 118 -21.74 -16.46 11.32
CA TYR A 118 -21.33 -16.78 12.68
C TYR A 118 -19.95 -16.16 12.96
N SER A 119 -19.67 -15.90 14.24
CA SER A 119 -18.37 -15.38 14.70
C SER A 119 -17.52 -16.53 15.21
N ALA A 120 -16.27 -16.58 14.77
CA ALA A 120 -15.29 -17.57 15.24
C ALA A 120 -13.87 -17.04 15.17
N ASP A 121 -12.97 -17.72 15.89
CA ASP A 121 -11.55 -17.55 15.70
C ASP A 121 -11.14 -18.05 14.32
N VAL A 122 -10.32 -17.28 13.63
CA VAL A 122 -9.69 -17.68 12.38
C VAL A 122 -8.18 -17.63 12.49
N VAL A 123 -7.50 -18.49 11.76
CA VAL A 123 -6.04 -18.53 11.66
C VAL A 123 -5.66 -18.19 10.23
N ARG A 124 -4.88 -17.13 10.06
CA ARG A 124 -4.31 -16.72 8.77
C ARG A 124 -2.87 -17.21 8.67
N VAL A 125 -2.53 -17.81 7.55
CA VAL A 125 -1.17 -18.27 7.23
C VAL A 125 -0.62 -17.40 6.11
N GLY A 126 0.11 -16.36 6.47
CA GLY A 126 0.64 -15.39 5.52
C GLY A 126 -0.45 -14.76 4.64
N THR A 127 -0.20 -14.72 3.35
CA THR A 127 -1.15 -14.32 2.30
C THR A 127 -1.79 -15.51 1.59
N PHE A 128 -1.56 -16.75 2.11
CA PHE A 128 -1.91 -17.97 1.38
C PHE A 128 -3.29 -18.52 1.77
N ASN A 129 -3.53 -18.71 3.07
CA ASN A 129 -4.75 -19.35 3.55
C ASN A 129 -5.32 -18.69 4.80
N VAL A 130 -6.64 -18.76 4.95
CA VAL A 130 -7.39 -18.49 6.17
C VAL A 130 -8.25 -19.69 6.50
N ILE A 131 -8.20 -20.15 7.75
CA ILE A 131 -8.91 -21.32 8.22
C ILE A 131 -9.65 -21.04 9.54
N THR A 132 -10.73 -21.82 9.79
CA THR A 132 -11.37 -21.95 11.09
C THR A 132 -11.62 -23.44 11.36
N GLY A 133 -11.04 -23.98 12.44
CA GLY A 133 -11.02 -25.42 12.66
C GLY A 133 -10.40 -26.17 11.49
N ASP A 134 -11.18 -27.08 10.86
CA ASP A 134 -10.81 -27.81 9.66
C ASP A 134 -11.35 -27.22 8.35
N ARG A 135 -11.92 -26.00 8.40
CA ARG A 135 -12.53 -25.30 7.27
C ARG A 135 -11.62 -24.26 6.67
N TYR A 136 -11.43 -24.33 5.37
CA TYR A 136 -10.77 -23.29 4.58
C TYR A 136 -11.77 -22.22 4.20
N LEU A 137 -11.33 -20.97 4.27
CA LEU A 137 -12.14 -19.79 3.98
C LEU A 137 -11.57 -19.06 2.76
N ASN A 138 -12.44 -18.32 2.07
CA ASN A 138 -12.06 -17.36 1.04
C ASN A 138 -12.40 -15.95 1.52
N TYR A 139 -11.54 -14.99 1.21
CA TYR A 139 -11.82 -13.58 1.44
C TYR A 139 -12.45 -12.97 0.19
N ILE A 140 -13.65 -12.41 0.35
CA ILE A 140 -14.37 -11.73 -0.73
C ILE A 140 -14.11 -10.23 -0.60
N THR A 141 -13.27 -9.71 -1.47
CA THR A 141 -12.76 -8.32 -1.42
C THR A 141 -13.84 -7.26 -1.60
N ASP A 142 -14.89 -7.58 -2.37
CA ASP A 142 -16.01 -6.66 -2.64
C ASP A 142 -16.90 -6.41 -1.41
N THR A 143 -17.03 -7.41 -0.53
CA THR A 143 -17.90 -7.35 0.65
C THR A 143 -17.13 -7.34 1.97
N ASP A 144 -15.80 -7.44 1.92
CA ASP A 144 -14.91 -7.55 3.09
C ASP A 144 -15.26 -8.74 4.01
N GLN A 145 -15.71 -9.86 3.42
CA GLN A 145 -16.20 -11.00 4.17
C GLN A 145 -15.31 -12.23 3.99
N LEU A 146 -15.16 -13.00 5.08
CA LEU A 146 -14.65 -14.36 5.04
C LEU A 146 -15.79 -15.32 4.81
N VAL A 147 -15.68 -16.13 3.77
CA VAL A 147 -16.72 -17.07 3.35
C VAL A 147 -16.14 -18.49 3.34
N GLU A 148 -16.85 -19.46 3.92
CA GLU A 148 -16.43 -20.86 3.82
C GLU A 148 -16.41 -21.32 2.35
N LEU A 149 -15.36 -22.05 1.96
CA LEU A 149 -15.32 -22.65 0.63
C LEU A 149 -16.49 -23.63 0.48
N PRO A 150 -17.30 -23.52 -0.58
CA PRO A 150 -18.40 -24.46 -0.83
C PRO A 150 -17.93 -25.91 -1.02
N ARG A 151 -16.70 -26.07 -1.53
CA ARG A 151 -16.01 -27.35 -1.66
C ARG A 151 -14.70 -27.29 -0.89
N GLN A 152 -14.67 -27.98 0.22
CA GLN A 152 -13.49 -28.06 1.08
C GLN A 152 -12.42 -29.00 0.49
N PRO A 153 -11.12 -28.79 0.80
CA PRO A 153 -10.02 -29.66 0.39
C PRO A 153 -10.16 -31.10 0.89
N GLN A 154 -9.25 -31.96 0.43
CA GLN A 154 -9.21 -33.38 0.83
C GLN A 154 -8.96 -33.55 2.34
N GLY A 155 -9.35 -34.71 2.89
CA GLY A 155 -9.32 -34.93 4.33
C GLY A 155 -7.98 -34.73 5.03
N TYR A 156 -6.87 -35.12 4.38
CA TYR A 156 -5.54 -34.92 4.96
C TYR A 156 -5.14 -33.43 5.04
N VAL A 157 -5.56 -32.61 4.07
CA VAL A 157 -5.36 -31.15 4.08
C VAL A 157 -6.17 -30.51 5.20
N ARG A 158 -7.42 -30.91 5.35
CA ARG A 158 -8.30 -30.45 6.45
C ARG A 158 -7.79 -30.87 7.82
N SER A 159 -7.22 -32.10 7.94
CA SER A 159 -6.61 -32.55 9.18
C SER A 159 -5.44 -31.67 9.60
N SER A 160 -4.56 -31.31 8.66
CA SER A 160 -3.45 -30.38 8.96
C SER A 160 -3.93 -28.98 9.35
N ALA A 161 -5.04 -28.50 8.79
CA ALA A 161 -5.65 -27.24 9.18
C ALA A 161 -6.17 -27.29 10.62
N ASN A 162 -6.86 -28.39 10.99
CA ASN A 162 -7.33 -28.59 12.35
C ASN A 162 -6.18 -28.68 13.37
N ASP A 163 -5.09 -29.36 13.01
CA ASP A 163 -3.90 -29.46 13.85
C ASP A 163 -3.26 -28.09 14.08
N LEU A 164 -3.13 -27.27 13.04
CA LEU A 164 -2.66 -25.89 13.13
C LEU A 164 -3.62 -25.02 13.98
N TYR A 165 -4.91 -25.15 13.75
CA TYR A 165 -5.92 -24.42 14.51
C TYR A 165 -5.89 -24.74 16.01
N GLY A 166 -5.65 -26.00 16.37
CA GLY A 166 -5.53 -26.47 17.75
C GLY A 166 -4.17 -26.21 18.41
N SER A 167 -3.14 -25.83 17.63
CA SER A 167 -1.78 -25.67 18.12
C SER A 167 -1.58 -24.42 18.98
N SER A 168 -0.58 -24.47 19.87
CA SER A 168 -0.12 -23.31 20.62
C SER A 168 0.90 -22.49 19.79
N PRO A 169 1.10 -21.18 20.09
CA PRO A 169 2.00 -20.31 19.32
C PRO A 169 3.47 -20.76 19.24
N ALA A 170 3.92 -21.63 20.13
CA ALA A 170 5.30 -22.15 20.19
C ALA A 170 5.46 -23.53 19.53
N GLU A 171 4.39 -24.12 19.02
CA GLU A 171 4.37 -25.46 18.45
C GLU A 171 4.65 -25.44 16.96
N GLN A 172 5.49 -26.38 16.48
CA GLN A 172 5.73 -26.56 15.05
C GLN A 172 4.75 -27.57 14.50
N VAL A 173 3.88 -27.16 13.60
CA VAL A 173 2.87 -27.98 12.95
C VAL A 173 3.06 -27.94 11.44
N GLY A 174 2.93 -29.11 10.80
CA GLY A 174 2.90 -29.18 9.33
C GLY A 174 1.55 -28.71 8.79
N PHE A 175 1.58 -27.80 7.83
CA PHE A 175 0.39 -27.25 7.20
C PHE A 175 0.46 -27.37 5.68
N TYR A 176 -0.62 -27.78 5.04
CA TYR A 176 -0.74 -27.84 3.59
C TYR A 176 -1.47 -26.60 3.09
N ILE A 177 -0.82 -25.90 2.16
CA ILE A 177 -1.41 -24.77 1.42
C ILE A 177 -2.27 -25.34 0.30
N ASP A 178 -3.51 -24.87 0.19
CA ASP A 178 -4.45 -25.28 -0.87
C ASP A 178 -4.53 -24.20 -1.96
#